data_efc7b57779551350e09a99e9bc16b3a9
#
_entry.id   efc7b57779551350e09a99e9bc16b3a9
#
_cell.length_a   1.000
_cell.length_b   1.000
_cell.length_c   1.000
_cell.angle_alpha   90.00
_cell.angle_beta   90.00
_cell.angle_gamma   90.00
#
_symmetry.space_group_name_H-M   'P 1'
#
loop_
_entity.id
_entity.type
_entity.pdbx_description
1 polymer ?
#
loop_
_entity_poly.entity_id
_entity_poly.type
_entity_poly.pdbx_seq_one_letter_code
_entity_poly.pdbx_strand_id
1 'polypeptide(L)'
;MRDPRRREAGFTLIELLVVVAIIGILAAIAIPQFGAYRERAFRARVESDARNAATAEEAYFAEANTYSSDCTTLPGFTKSDGVNLTCTGNATDFTITGTHPGAPNFQCTYTSNPASGSPNLVCAAT
;
A
#
# COMPACT_ATOMS: atom_id res chain seq x y z
N MET A 1 12.83 4.96 66.58
CA MET A 1 13.59 5.26 65.36
C MET A 1 13.59 4.02 64.46
N ARG A 2 12.74 3.96 63.50
CA ARG A 2 12.60 2.83 62.55
C ARG A 2 13.38 3.17 61.31
N ASP A 3 14.44 2.42 61.07
CA ASP A 3 15.12 2.38 59.76
C ASP A 3 14.29 1.52 58.82
N PRO A 4 13.61 2.11 57.81
CA PRO A 4 12.98 1.30 56.79
C PRO A 4 14.04 0.96 55.75
N ARG A 5 14.84 -0.07 56.02
CA ARG A 5 15.57 -0.73 54.94
C ARG A 5 14.55 -1.26 53.95
N ARG A 6 14.16 -0.41 52.99
CA ARG A 6 13.53 -0.86 51.77
C ARG A 6 14.48 -1.90 51.17
N ARG A 7 14.06 -3.14 51.20
CA ARG A 7 14.69 -4.19 50.42
C ARG A 7 14.43 -3.77 48.96
N GLU A 8 15.38 -3.12 48.38
CA GLU A 8 15.39 -2.95 46.91
C GLU A 8 15.59 -4.34 46.33
N ALA A 9 14.47 -4.96 45.90
CA ALA A 9 14.50 -6.21 45.17
C ALA A 9 15.02 -5.91 43.78
N GLY A 10 16.30 -6.18 43.50
CA GLY A 10 16.88 -6.10 42.15
C GLY A 10 16.51 -7.32 41.33
N PHE A 11 16.57 -7.19 40.01
CA PHE A 11 16.44 -8.31 39.06
C PHE A 11 17.66 -9.21 39.09
N THR A 12 17.46 -10.51 38.87
CA THR A 12 18.56 -11.46 38.73
C THR A 12 19.06 -11.41 37.25
N LEU A 13 20.32 -11.79 37.05
CA LEU A 13 20.94 -11.86 35.73
C LEU A 13 20.21 -12.86 34.82
N ILE A 14 19.76 -13.99 35.39
CA ILE A 14 19.04 -15.02 34.64
C ILE A 14 17.62 -14.55 34.20
N GLU A 15 16.93 -13.78 35.03
CA GLU A 15 15.63 -13.19 34.67
C GLU A 15 15.75 -12.26 33.47
N LEU A 16 16.79 -11.44 33.47
CA LEU A 16 17.07 -10.57 32.31
C LEU A 16 17.45 -11.37 31.05
N LEU A 17 18.32 -12.38 31.20
CA LEU A 17 18.75 -13.24 30.10
C LEU A 17 17.58 -13.98 29.45
N VAL A 18 16.67 -14.54 30.25
CA VAL A 18 15.48 -15.25 29.75
C VAL A 18 14.57 -14.30 28.98
N VAL A 19 14.35 -13.10 29.48
CA VAL A 19 13.51 -12.10 28.80
C VAL A 19 14.08 -11.70 27.45
N VAL A 20 15.36 -11.38 27.35
CA VAL A 20 15.97 -11.01 26.07
C VAL A 20 16.02 -12.18 25.09
N ALA A 21 16.19 -13.42 25.58
CA ALA A 21 16.14 -14.60 24.75
C ALA A 21 14.75 -14.81 24.14
N ILE A 22 13.68 -14.64 24.91
CA ILE A 22 12.30 -14.73 24.45
C ILE A 22 12.01 -13.63 23.42
N ILE A 23 12.39 -12.39 23.70
CA ILE A 23 12.24 -11.27 22.76
C ILE A 23 12.98 -11.55 21.46
N GLY A 24 14.19 -12.08 21.53
CA GLY A 24 14.99 -12.43 20.34
C GLY A 24 14.31 -13.48 19.46
N ILE A 25 13.73 -14.52 20.06
CA ILE A 25 12.99 -15.55 19.34
C ILE A 25 11.72 -14.97 18.69
N LEU A 26 10.96 -14.17 19.42
CA LEU A 26 9.75 -13.54 18.88
C LEU A 26 10.08 -12.55 17.77
N ALA A 27 11.12 -11.76 17.91
CA ALA A 27 11.57 -10.82 16.89
C ALA A 27 12.04 -11.53 15.61
N ALA A 28 12.70 -12.66 15.72
CA ALA A 28 13.15 -13.45 14.56
C ALA A 28 12.00 -13.92 13.67
N ILE A 29 10.82 -14.15 14.25
CA ILE A 29 9.61 -14.53 13.52
C ILE A 29 8.84 -13.29 13.04
N ALA A 30 8.75 -12.26 13.87
CA ALA A 30 7.91 -11.08 13.64
C ALA A 30 8.45 -10.16 12.53
N ILE A 31 9.75 -9.95 12.45
CA ILE A 31 10.37 -9.02 11.50
C ILE A 31 10.10 -9.40 10.03
N PRO A 32 10.34 -10.65 9.56
CA PRO A 32 10.04 -11.03 8.18
C PRO A 32 8.54 -10.98 7.87
N GLN A 33 7.67 -11.32 8.81
CA GLN A 33 6.22 -11.24 8.64
C GLN A 33 5.73 -9.79 8.50
N PHE A 34 6.32 -8.87 9.24
CA PHE A 34 6.00 -7.45 9.14
C PHE A 34 6.35 -6.86 7.77
N GLY A 35 7.48 -7.27 7.18
CA GLY A 35 7.87 -6.88 5.83
C GLY A 35 6.85 -7.30 4.78
N ALA A 36 6.42 -8.56 4.82
CA ALA A 36 5.39 -9.09 3.92
C ALA A 36 4.04 -8.39 4.11
N TYR A 37 3.67 -8.06 5.35
CA TYR A 37 2.44 -7.32 5.65
C TYR A 37 2.47 -5.90 5.06
N ARG A 38 3.58 -5.19 5.20
CA ARG A 38 3.76 -3.86 4.61
C ARG A 38 3.65 -3.87 3.09
N GLU A 39 4.26 -4.85 2.43
CA GLU A 39 4.18 -4.99 0.98
C GLU A 39 2.73 -5.19 0.52
N ARG A 40 1.96 -6.03 1.22
CA ARG A 40 0.53 -6.22 0.93
C ARG A 40 -0.27 -4.93 1.10
N ALA A 41 0.05 -4.11 2.10
CA ALA A 41 -0.58 -2.81 2.30
C ALA A 41 -0.28 -1.84 1.14
N PHE A 42 0.93 -1.84 0.61
CA PHE A 42 1.28 -1.04 -0.57
C PHE A 42 0.57 -1.52 -1.84
N ARG A 43 0.45 -2.83 -2.04
CA ARG A 43 -0.33 -3.42 -3.14
C ARG A 43 -1.80 -2.98 -3.06
N ALA A 44 -2.40 -3.03 -1.88
CA ALA A 44 -3.79 -2.60 -1.67
C ALA A 44 -3.99 -1.11 -1.98
N ARG A 45 -3.01 -0.25 -1.65
CA ARG A 45 -3.05 1.18 -2.02
C ARG A 45 -3.03 1.38 -3.52
N VAL A 46 -2.14 0.71 -4.23
CA VAL A 46 -2.06 0.78 -5.71
C VAL A 46 -3.38 0.36 -6.34
N GLU A 47 -3.95 -0.75 -5.91
CA GLU A 47 -5.24 -1.24 -6.40
C GLU A 47 -6.38 -0.25 -6.15
N SER A 48 -6.46 0.28 -4.93
CA SER A 48 -7.47 1.27 -4.54
C SER A 48 -7.34 2.56 -5.36
N ASP A 49 -6.13 3.07 -5.52
CA ASP A 49 -5.88 4.30 -6.27
C ASP A 49 -6.19 4.12 -7.76
N ALA A 50 -5.87 2.98 -8.35
CA ALA A 50 -6.23 2.68 -9.73
C ALA A 50 -7.75 2.68 -9.95
N ARG A 51 -8.52 2.10 -9.03
CA ARG A 51 -10.00 2.14 -9.07
C ARG A 51 -10.56 3.54 -8.88
N ASN A 52 -10.02 4.29 -7.92
CA ASN A 52 -10.47 5.66 -7.65
C ASN A 52 -10.15 6.60 -8.81
N ALA A 53 -8.97 6.46 -9.42
CA ALA A 53 -8.59 7.21 -10.60
C ALA A 53 -9.50 6.88 -11.79
N ALA A 54 -9.87 5.62 -11.98
CA ALA A 54 -10.82 5.21 -13.02
C ALA A 54 -12.20 5.86 -12.83
N THR A 55 -12.69 5.93 -11.58
CA THR A 55 -13.93 6.64 -11.27
C THR A 55 -13.83 8.14 -11.59
N ALA A 56 -12.69 8.74 -11.30
CA ALA A 56 -12.45 10.16 -11.58
C ALA A 56 -12.28 10.43 -13.11
N GLU A 57 -11.77 9.47 -13.86
CA GLU A 57 -11.75 9.56 -15.34
C GLU A 57 -13.16 9.61 -15.94
N GLU A 58 -14.09 8.82 -15.42
CA GLU A 58 -15.49 8.87 -15.84
C GLU A 58 -16.13 10.23 -15.48
N ALA A 59 -15.82 10.80 -14.32
CA ALA A 59 -16.26 12.14 -13.96
C ALA A 59 -15.67 13.22 -14.87
N TYR A 60 -14.40 13.12 -15.21
CA TYR A 60 -13.73 14.01 -16.14
C TYR A 60 -14.37 13.93 -17.55
N PHE A 61 -14.65 12.71 -18.02
CA PHE A 61 -15.30 12.48 -19.31
C PHE A 61 -16.68 13.15 -19.40
N ALA A 62 -17.44 13.11 -18.30
CA ALA A 62 -18.76 13.75 -18.26
C ALA A 62 -18.74 15.27 -18.52
N GLU A 63 -17.62 15.93 -18.17
CA GLU A 63 -17.42 17.36 -18.37
C GLU A 63 -16.70 17.70 -19.69
N ALA A 64 -15.67 16.92 -20.02
CA ALA A 64 -14.76 17.22 -21.12
C ALA A 64 -15.06 16.45 -22.44
N ASN A 65 -15.89 15.42 -22.39
CA ASN A 65 -16.17 14.47 -23.49
C ASN A 65 -14.91 13.80 -24.05
N THR A 66 -13.90 13.67 -23.21
CA THR A 66 -12.64 12.96 -23.46
C THR A 66 -12.04 12.50 -22.15
N TYR A 67 -11.23 11.46 -22.17
CA TYR A 67 -10.47 11.02 -20.99
C TYR A 67 -9.14 11.77 -20.87
N SER A 68 -8.65 11.92 -19.64
CA SER A 68 -7.41 12.64 -19.37
C SER A 68 -6.18 11.76 -19.58
N SER A 69 -5.11 12.35 -20.08
CA SER A 69 -3.77 11.73 -20.09
C SER A 69 -2.91 12.16 -18.88
N ASP A 70 -3.52 12.85 -17.92
CA ASP A 70 -2.83 13.33 -16.71
C ASP A 70 -3.67 13.04 -15.48
N CYS A 71 -3.21 12.10 -14.65
CA CYS A 71 -3.89 11.72 -13.41
C CYS A 71 -4.03 12.88 -12.41
N THR A 72 -3.22 13.93 -12.52
CA THR A 72 -3.25 15.07 -11.60
C THR A 72 -4.42 16.03 -11.88
N THR A 73 -4.99 15.96 -13.07
CA THR A 73 -6.12 16.81 -13.47
C THR A 73 -7.49 16.22 -13.19
N LEU A 74 -7.53 14.99 -12.68
CA LEU A 74 -8.77 14.28 -12.43
C LEU A 74 -9.56 14.90 -11.26
N PRO A 75 -10.87 15.19 -11.45
CA PRO A 75 -11.68 15.87 -10.45
C PRO A 75 -11.89 15.00 -9.21
N GLY A 76 -11.67 15.58 -8.02
CA GLY A 76 -11.90 14.91 -6.75
C GLY A 76 -10.98 13.73 -6.44
N PHE A 77 -9.93 13.54 -7.24
CA PHE A 77 -8.97 12.45 -7.04
C PHE A 77 -7.64 12.97 -6.47
N THR A 78 -7.15 12.25 -5.46
CA THR A 78 -5.81 12.43 -4.92
C THR A 78 -5.20 11.05 -4.70
N LYS A 79 -4.05 10.80 -5.28
CA LYS A 79 -3.34 9.54 -5.11
C LYS A 79 -2.78 9.39 -3.69
N SER A 80 -2.68 8.17 -3.21
CA SER A 80 -2.02 7.85 -1.95
C SER A 80 -0.52 8.14 -2.00
N ASP A 81 0.05 8.43 -0.84
CA ASP A 81 1.48 8.68 -0.71
C ASP A 81 2.30 7.47 -1.18
N GLY A 82 3.33 7.74 -1.98
CA GLY A 82 4.21 6.75 -2.57
C GLY A 82 3.65 6.00 -3.79
N VAL A 83 2.38 6.12 -4.11
CA VAL A 83 1.80 5.52 -5.32
C VAL A 83 2.19 6.34 -6.54
N ASN A 84 2.66 5.68 -7.58
CA ASN A 84 2.92 6.25 -8.89
C ASN A 84 1.82 5.81 -9.84
N LEU A 85 1.09 6.77 -10.39
CA LEU A 85 0.05 6.54 -11.40
C LEU A 85 0.43 7.18 -12.71
N THR A 86 0.18 6.45 -13.78
CA THR A 86 0.26 6.95 -15.16
C THR A 86 -1.10 6.79 -15.80
N CYS A 87 -1.68 7.89 -16.26
CA CYS A 87 -2.93 7.91 -17.00
C CYS A 87 -2.65 8.12 -18.47
N THR A 88 -3.35 7.38 -19.31
CA THR A 88 -3.35 7.56 -20.76
C THR A 88 -4.80 7.55 -21.21
N GLY A 89 -5.30 8.69 -21.66
CA GLY A 89 -6.69 8.85 -22.07
C GLY A 89 -6.80 9.43 -23.48
N ASN A 90 -7.89 9.12 -24.14
CA ASN A 90 -8.26 9.66 -25.45
C ASN A 90 -9.79 9.88 -25.51
N ALA A 91 -10.35 10.09 -26.68
CA ALA A 91 -11.78 10.36 -26.84
C ALA A 91 -12.69 9.15 -26.53
N THR A 92 -12.15 7.94 -26.50
CA THR A 92 -12.93 6.69 -26.37
C THR A 92 -12.50 5.80 -25.21
N ASP A 93 -11.23 5.83 -24.84
CA ASP A 93 -10.63 4.88 -23.92
C ASP A 93 -9.65 5.55 -22.96
N PHE A 94 -9.42 4.90 -21.83
CA PHE A 94 -8.32 5.24 -20.94
C PHE A 94 -7.66 3.99 -20.33
N THR A 95 -6.40 4.15 -19.95
CA THR A 95 -5.65 3.15 -19.21
C THR A 95 -4.93 3.83 -18.07
N ILE A 96 -5.00 3.23 -16.89
CA ILE A 96 -4.31 3.70 -15.68
C ILE A 96 -3.37 2.59 -15.24
N THR A 97 -2.09 2.92 -15.07
CA THR A 97 -1.07 2.01 -14.55
C THR A 97 -0.58 2.52 -13.22
N GLY A 98 -0.62 1.68 -12.20
CA GLY A 98 -0.20 2.01 -10.83
C GLY A 98 0.91 1.11 -10.34
N THR A 99 1.89 1.71 -9.65
CA THR A 99 3.01 1.03 -8.98
C THR A 99 3.34 1.68 -7.65
N HIS A 100 4.10 1.00 -6.81
CA HIS A 100 4.61 1.54 -5.54
C HIS A 100 6.02 1.03 -5.26
N PRO A 101 6.97 1.90 -4.84
CA PRO A 101 8.35 1.48 -4.54
C PRO A 101 8.45 0.41 -3.44
N GLY A 102 7.53 0.40 -2.48
CA GLY A 102 7.45 -0.62 -1.42
C GLY A 102 6.87 -1.97 -1.88
N ALA A 103 6.41 -2.07 -3.13
CA ALA A 103 6.00 -3.31 -3.78
C ALA A 103 6.57 -3.34 -5.21
N PRO A 104 7.90 -3.46 -5.36
CA PRO A 104 8.59 -3.19 -6.63
C PRO A 104 8.23 -4.16 -7.76
N ASN A 105 7.76 -5.36 -7.42
CA ASN A 105 7.38 -6.40 -8.38
C ASN A 105 5.85 -6.50 -8.51
N PHE A 106 5.14 -5.39 -8.36
CA PHE A 106 3.68 -5.39 -8.42
C PHE A 106 3.17 -4.17 -9.20
N GLN A 107 2.24 -4.42 -10.10
CA GLN A 107 1.61 -3.40 -10.91
C GLN A 107 0.12 -3.68 -11.05
N CYS A 108 -0.69 -2.65 -11.00
CA CYS A 108 -2.10 -2.68 -11.37
C CYS A 108 -2.31 -1.88 -12.66
N THR A 109 -3.08 -2.44 -13.57
CA THR A 109 -3.50 -1.76 -14.80
C THR A 109 -5.02 -1.79 -14.89
N TYR A 110 -5.63 -0.62 -14.95
CA TYR A 110 -7.05 -0.46 -15.24
C TYR A 110 -7.26 -0.03 -16.69
N THR A 111 -8.11 -0.74 -17.40
CA THR A 111 -8.44 -0.44 -18.81
C THR A 111 -9.95 -0.24 -18.91
N SER A 112 -10.38 0.89 -19.47
CA SER A 112 -11.81 1.21 -19.63
C SER A 112 -12.54 0.27 -20.57
N ASN A 113 -11.84 -0.20 -21.60
CA ASN A 113 -12.36 -1.09 -22.62
C ASN A 113 -11.49 -2.34 -22.76
N PRO A 114 -11.56 -3.29 -21.79
CA PRO A 114 -10.76 -4.49 -21.83
C PRO A 114 -11.23 -5.43 -22.94
N ALA A 115 -10.34 -6.35 -23.34
CA ALA A 115 -10.70 -7.42 -24.26
C ALA A 115 -11.90 -8.23 -23.70
N SER A 116 -12.73 -8.75 -24.59
CA SER A 116 -13.94 -9.50 -24.21
C SER A 116 -13.63 -10.63 -23.24
N GLY A 117 -14.31 -10.62 -22.10
CA GLY A 117 -14.12 -11.61 -21.01
C GLY A 117 -12.99 -11.28 -20.03
N SER A 118 -12.25 -10.18 -20.23
CA SER A 118 -11.21 -9.72 -19.29
C SER A 118 -11.78 -8.69 -18.30
N PRO A 119 -11.31 -8.67 -17.04
CA PRO A 119 -11.69 -7.63 -16.09
C PRO A 119 -11.06 -6.29 -16.47
N ASN A 120 -11.71 -5.20 -16.06
CA ASN A 120 -11.15 -3.85 -16.23
C ASN A 120 -9.85 -3.64 -15.46
N LEU A 121 -9.77 -4.17 -14.24
CA LEU A 121 -8.59 -4.07 -13.39
C LEU A 121 -7.85 -5.40 -13.34
N VAL A 122 -6.58 -5.36 -13.69
CA VAL A 122 -5.65 -6.48 -13.58
C VAL A 122 -4.46 -6.05 -12.73
N CYS A 123 -4.25 -6.73 -11.62
CA CYS A 123 -3.09 -6.54 -10.75
C CYS A 123 -2.25 -7.81 -10.74
N ALA A 124 -0.97 -7.70 -11.03
CA ALA A 124 -0.07 -8.85 -11.14
C ALA A 124 1.35 -8.51 -10.69
N ALA A 125 2.11 -9.57 -10.41
CA ALA A 125 3.56 -9.45 -10.27
C ALA A 125 4.18 -9.17 -11.66
N THR A 126 5.15 -8.27 -11.66
CA THR A 126 5.89 -7.86 -12.87
C THR A 126 7.26 -8.51 -12.92
#